data_bb9b06ee94e83953214f7f9deb83e79f
#
_entry.id   bb9b06ee94e83953214f7f9deb83e79f
#
_cell.length_a   1.000
_cell.length_b   1.000
_cell.length_c   1.000
_cell.angle_alpha   90.00
_cell.angle_beta   90.00
_cell.angle_gamma   90.00
#
_symmetry.space_group_name_H-M   'P 1'
#
loop_
_entity.id
_entity.type
_entity.pdbx_description
1 polymer ?
#
loop_
_entity_poly.entity_id
_entity_poly.type
_entity_poly.pdbx_seq_one_letter_code
_entity_poly.pdbx_strand_id
1 'polypeptide(L)'
;MKNKKGFTIPELLAVIVILGILITISIGVYNGISKRLKENNLNTKIAYFKEKALEYASEENISDETISLNYLLKLGYVSAEYPENPERERIGNPLTGGFLDCMNFTITKDLDNYTATYDLEGSCDLVDQETTMEEISIEKYIKRDNTYIKITNEWVNEPVYLLVKFLNINKYQVIDDNFNYTIGGNETNKKGIYCSNLTDNDNPLENCYNVNIVDTNYIYNNNIKVRMNLKNNAGDNKAFKISREALIKIDKALPTVTIDYDNRYTTGSIKITLNGNDSNGSGIAGYYFGQTKPENDDIFSSENIYAAHSNGTYYAYTKDKAGNISLEQTITVDNID
;
A
#
# COMPACT_ATOMS: atom_id res chain seq x y z
N MET A 1 48.12 -47.01 2.39
CA MET A 1 46.98 -46.87 1.44
C MET A 1 45.73 -47.37 2.11
N LYS A 2 44.76 -46.47 2.44
CA LYS A 2 43.44 -46.88 2.97
C LYS A 2 42.61 -47.44 1.82
N ASN A 3 42.25 -48.72 1.89
CA ASN A 3 41.34 -49.34 0.93
C ASN A 3 40.00 -48.62 0.98
N LYS A 4 39.68 -47.83 -0.04
CA LYS A 4 38.34 -47.29 -0.28
C LYS A 4 37.47 -48.46 -0.76
N LYS A 5 36.67 -49.05 0.14
CA LYS A 5 35.63 -50.00 -0.25
C LYS A 5 34.56 -49.24 -1.00
N GLY A 6 34.36 -49.51 -2.28
CA GLY A 6 33.24 -49.02 -3.05
C GLY A 6 31.94 -49.72 -2.65
N PHE A 7 30.81 -49.08 -2.86
CA PHE A 7 29.49 -49.66 -2.65
C PHE A 7 29.28 -50.87 -3.59
N THR A 8 28.73 -51.92 -3.07
CA THR A 8 28.28 -53.07 -3.89
C THR A 8 26.93 -52.74 -4.54
N ILE A 9 26.64 -53.37 -5.69
CA ILE A 9 25.34 -53.20 -6.39
C ILE A 9 24.14 -53.51 -5.49
N PRO A 10 24.15 -54.57 -4.63
CA PRO A 10 23.05 -54.80 -3.68
C PRO A 10 22.87 -53.70 -2.64
N GLU A 11 23.97 -53.10 -2.15
CA GLU A 11 23.88 -51.97 -1.20
C GLU A 11 23.28 -50.71 -1.86
N LEU A 12 23.64 -50.43 -3.10
CA LEU A 12 23.06 -49.34 -3.86
C LEU A 12 21.58 -49.57 -4.10
N LEU A 13 21.20 -50.81 -4.45
CA LEU A 13 19.80 -51.16 -4.69
C LEU A 13 18.96 -51.06 -3.42
N ALA A 14 19.49 -51.49 -2.27
CA ALA A 14 18.84 -51.34 -0.98
C ALA A 14 18.60 -49.87 -0.62
N VAL A 15 19.57 -48.98 -0.86
CA VAL A 15 19.44 -47.54 -0.61
C VAL A 15 18.36 -46.94 -1.50
N ILE A 16 18.29 -47.27 -2.79
CA ILE A 16 17.27 -46.74 -3.70
C ILE A 16 15.87 -47.20 -3.28
N VAL A 17 15.71 -48.44 -2.84
CA VAL A 17 14.40 -48.95 -2.34
C VAL A 17 13.99 -48.24 -1.08
N ILE A 18 14.90 -48.04 -0.12
CA ILE A 18 14.61 -47.30 1.13
C ILE A 18 14.25 -45.84 0.82
N LEU A 19 15.00 -45.17 -0.07
CA LEU A 19 14.70 -43.81 -0.50
C LEU A 19 13.34 -43.74 -1.19
N GLY A 20 12.99 -44.69 -2.03
CA GLY A 20 11.67 -44.77 -2.68
C GLY A 20 10.54 -44.89 -1.67
N ILE A 21 10.70 -45.71 -0.63
CA ILE A 21 9.70 -45.84 0.45
C ILE A 21 9.59 -44.52 1.26
N LEU A 22 10.72 -43.90 1.62
CA LEU A 22 10.73 -42.63 2.35
C LEU A 22 10.07 -41.50 1.57
N ILE A 23 10.30 -41.42 0.26
CA ILE A 23 9.69 -40.43 -0.61
C ILE A 23 8.17 -40.61 -0.65
N THR A 24 7.68 -41.86 -0.81
CA THR A 24 6.23 -42.12 -0.85
C THR A 24 5.53 -41.77 0.46
N ILE A 25 6.13 -42.08 1.60
CA ILE A 25 5.60 -41.67 2.91
C ILE A 25 5.62 -40.15 3.06
N SER A 26 6.73 -39.51 2.66
CA SER A 26 6.88 -38.03 2.77
C SER A 26 5.88 -37.27 1.93
N ILE A 27 5.55 -37.72 0.72
CA ILE A 27 4.55 -37.11 -0.15
C ILE A 27 3.16 -37.16 0.50
N GLY A 28 2.78 -38.30 1.10
CA GLY A 28 1.50 -38.44 1.78
C GLY A 28 1.34 -37.49 2.97
N VAL A 29 2.37 -37.39 3.81
CA VAL A 29 2.40 -36.47 4.96
C VAL A 29 2.38 -35.01 4.50
N TYR A 30 3.20 -34.67 3.50
CA TYR A 30 3.26 -33.32 2.93
C TYR A 30 1.90 -32.87 2.38
N ASN A 31 1.23 -33.71 1.60
CA ASN A 31 -0.09 -33.42 1.04
C ASN A 31 -1.14 -33.23 2.15
N GLY A 32 -1.10 -34.02 3.21
CA GLY A 32 -2.00 -33.88 4.35
C GLY A 32 -1.79 -32.58 5.12
N ILE A 33 -0.54 -32.19 5.38
CA ILE A 33 -0.20 -30.93 6.05
C ILE A 33 -0.56 -29.74 5.15
N SER A 34 -0.20 -29.79 3.87
CA SER A 34 -0.49 -28.74 2.90
C SER A 34 -2.01 -28.49 2.78
N LYS A 35 -2.82 -29.57 2.74
CA LYS A 35 -4.27 -29.43 2.72
C LYS A 35 -4.80 -28.76 3.97
N ARG A 36 -4.36 -29.19 5.17
CA ARG A 36 -4.78 -28.57 6.44
C ARG A 36 -4.41 -27.09 6.53
N LEU A 37 -3.21 -26.72 6.07
CA LEU A 37 -2.78 -25.33 6.04
C LEU A 37 -3.67 -24.49 5.12
N LYS A 38 -4.03 -24.99 3.94
CA LYS A 38 -4.93 -24.34 3.00
C LYS A 38 -6.35 -24.19 3.58
N GLU A 39 -6.87 -25.24 4.24
CA GLU A 39 -8.16 -25.21 4.93
C GLU A 39 -8.17 -24.17 6.06
N ASN A 40 -7.13 -24.14 6.89
CA ASN A 40 -6.99 -23.16 7.96
C ASN A 40 -6.92 -21.73 7.43
N ASN A 41 -6.17 -21.50 6.34
CA ASN A 41 -6.08 -20.20 5.69
C ASN A 41 -7.45 -19.77 5.14
N LEU A 42 -8.18 -20.67 4.47
CA LEU A 42 -9.52 -20.38 4.00
C LEU A 42 -10.45 -20.02 5.15
N ASN A 43 -10.46 -20.80 6.24
CA ASN A 43 -11.29 -20.52 7.41
C ASN A 43 -10.96 -19.16 8.06
N THR A 44 -9.69 -18.80 8.11
CA THR A 44 -9.25 -17.48 8.62
C THR A 44 -9.77 -16.34 7.73
N LYS A 45 -9.68 -16.51 6.40
CA LYS A 45 -10.25 -15.55 5.44
C LYS A 45 -11.76 -15.41 5.60
N ILE A 46 -12.48 -16.53 5.70
CA ILE A 46 -13.93 -16.54 5.89
C ILE A 46 -14.32 -15.81 7.18
N ALA A 47 -13.62 -16.06 8.28
CA ALA A 47 -13.88 -15.39 9.55
C ALA A 47 -13.71 -13.87 9.43
N TYR A 48 -12.63 -13.42 8.78
CA TYR A 48 -12.37 -12.01 8.50
C TYR A 48 -13.46 -11.37 7.62
N PHE A 49 -13.84 -12.02 6.53
CA PHE A 49 -14.88 -11.51 5.64
C PHE A 49 -16.26 -11.47 6.30
N LYS A 50 -16.55 -12.47 7.14
CA LYS A 50 -17.75 -12.49 7.95
C LYS A 50 -17.81 -11.32 8.93
N GLU A 51 -16.69 -10.99 9.59
CA GLU A 51 -16.58 -9.82 10.46
C GLU A 51 -16.87 -8.54 9.67
N LYS A 52 -16.29 -8.40 8.47
CA LYS A 52 -16.51 -7.24 7.60
C LYS A 52 -17.94 -7.15 7.06
N ALA A 53 -18.59 -8.28 6.79
CA ALA A 53 -20.01 -8.33 6.43
C ALA A 53 -20.91 -7.86 7.59
N LEU A 54 -20.58 -8.24 8.82
CA LEU A 54 -21.31 -7.79 10.02
C LEU A 54 -21.05 -6.31 10.33
N GLU A 55 -19.83 -5.81 10.13
CA GLU A 55 -19.51 -4.39 10.24
C GLU A 55 -20.37 -3.57 9.29
N TYR A 56 -20.40 -3.95 8.00
CA TYR A 56 -21.25 -3.34 6.99
C TYR A 56 -22.74 -3.36 7.40
N ALA A 57 -23.25 -4.54 7.81
CA ALA A 57 -24.64 -4.69 8.19
C ALA A 57 -25.03 -3.83 9.40
N SER A 58 -24.14 -3.70 10.37
CA SER A 58 -24.34 -2.86 11.56
C SER A 58 -24.35 -1.37 11.20
N GLU A 59 -23.42 -0.92 10.32
CA GLU A 59 -23.34 0.47 9.87
C GLU A 59 -24.56 0.90 9.05
N GLU A 60 -25.08 -0.02 8.20
CA GLU A 60 -26.22 0.25 7.29
C GLU A 60 -27.58 -0.17 7.88
N ASN A 61 -27.59 -0.71 9.10
CA ASN A 61 -28.80 -1.23 9.75
C ASN A 61 -29.57 -2.26 8.88
N ILE A 62 -28.83 -3.17 8.23
CA ILE A 62 -29.38 -4.18 7.33
C ILE A 62 -29.91 -5.37 8.12
N SER A 63 -31.07 -5.88 7.72
CA SER A 63 -31.65 -7.12 8.25
C SER A 63 -32.15 -8.01 7.11
N ASP A 64 -31.89 -9.32 7.23
CA ASP A 64 -32.40 -10.35 6.32
C ASP A 64 -32.00 -10.14 4.85
N GLU A 65 -30.76 -9.75 4.61
CA GLU A 65 -30.19 -9.50 3.28
C GLU A 65 -29.01 -10.43 3.01
N THR A 66 -28.81 -10.75 1.72
CA THR A 66 -27.65 -11.51 1.25
C THR A 66 -26.73 -10.60 0.45
N ILE A 67 -25.48 -10.48 0.88
CA ILE A 67 -24.45 -9.66 0.25
C ILE A 67 -23.30 -10.53 -0.25
N SER A 68 -22.70 -10.16 -1.38
CA SER A 68 -21.55 -10.89 -1.92
C SER A 68 -20.22 -10.31 -1.40
N LEU A 69 -19.17 -11.14 -1.37
CA LEU A 69 -17.81 -10.67 -1.08
C LEU A 69 -17.36 -9.62 -2.10
N ASN A 70 -17.75 -9.78 -3.37
CA ASN A 70 -17.48 -8.79 -4.42
C ASN A 70 -18.12 -7.43 -4.09
N TYR A 71 -19.30 -7.42 -3.48
CA TYR A 71 -19.94 -6.20 -3.03
C TYR A 71 -19.15 -5.52 -1.89
N LEU A 72 -18.69 -6.29 -0.90
CA LEU A 72 -17.84 -5.78 0.20
C LEU A 72 -16.48 -5.26 -0.30
N LEU A 73 -15.90 -5.91 -1.33
CA LEU A 73 -14.71 -5.41 -2.03
C LEU A 73 -14.97 -4.04 -2.67
N LYS A 74 -16.07 -3.92 -3.40
CA LYS A 74 -16.46 -2.66 -4.05
C LYS A 74 -16.73 -1.55 -3.05
N LEU A 75 -17.29 -1.87 -1.88
CA LEU A 75 -17.53 -0.90 -0.80
C LEU A 75 -16.26 -0.55 0.00
N GLY A 76 -15.13 -1.25 -0.24
CA GLY A 76 -13.88 -1.05 0.46
C GLY A 76 -13.83 -1.59 1.89
N TYR A 77 -14.80 -2.43 2.29
CA TYR A 77 -14.74 -3.16 3.58
C TYR A 77 -13.67 -4.25 3.56
N VAL A 78 -13.35 -4.75 2.38
CA VAL A 78 -12.33 -5.78 2.14
C VAL A 78 -11.37 -5.28 1.07
N SER A 79 -10.08 -5.53 1.24
CA SER A 79 -9.06 -5.20 0.24
C SER A 79 -8.81 -6.39 -0.68
N ALA A 80 -8.64 -6.13 -1.97
CA ALA A 80 -8.29 -7.15 -2.95
C ALA A 80 -6.86 -7.66 -2.76
N GLU A 81 -6.65 -8.96 -2.97
CA GLU A 81 -5.31 -9.56 -3.01
C GLU A 81 -4.66 -9.40 -4.39
N TYR A 82 -5.46 -9.26 -5.42
CA TYR A 82 -5.04 -9.09 -6.82
C TYR A 82 -5.66 -7.82 -7.42
N PRO A 83 -5.23 -6.61 -6.98
CA PRO A 83 -5.78 -5.34 -7.45
C PRO A 83 -5.42 -5.04 -8.91
N GLU A 84 -4.43 -5.74 -9.46
CA GLU A 84 -3.91 -5.54 -10.82
C GLU A 84 -4.70 -6.31 -11.89
N ASN A 85 -5.72 -7.08 -11.47
CA ASN A 85 -6.52 -7.83 -12.44
C ASN A 85 -7.37 -6.86 -13.27
N PRO A 86 -7.22 -6.83 -14.62
CA PRO A 86 -7.89 -5.85 -15.46
C PRO A 86 -9.41 -6.04 -15.51
N GLU A 87 -9.92 -7.22 -15.14
CA GLU A 87 -11.35 -7.49 -15.17
C GLU A 87 -12.06 -7.08 -13.88
N ARG A 88 -11.44 -7.33 -12.73
CA ARG A 88 -11.90 -6.92 -11.39
C ARG A 88 -10.90 -7.29 -10.31
N GLU A 89 -10.93 -6.53 -9.24
CA GLU A 89 -10.23 -6.87 -8.00
C GLU A 89 -10.66 -8.23 -7.48
N ARG A 90 -9.71 -9.08 -7.04
CA ARG A 90 -10.01 -10.46 -6.68
C ARG A 90 -9.35 -10.92 -5.39
N ILE A 91 -9.98 -11.89 -4.75
CA ILE A 91 -9.48 -12.61 -3.57
C ILE A 91 -9.30 -14.09 -3.93
N GLY A 92 -8.09 -14.59 -3.72
CA GLY A 92 -7.76 -15.98 -4.02
C GLY A 92 -8.36 -16.98 -3.03
N ASN A 93 -8.85 -18.11 -3.55
CA ASN A 93 -9.23 -19.28 -2.76
C ASN A 93 -8.00 -20.16 -2.53
N PRO A 94 -7.46 -20.25 -1.29
CA PRO A 94 -6.26 -21.02 -1.03
C PRO A 94 -6.44 -22.54 -1.20
N LEU A 95 -7.68 -23.01 -1.14
CA LEU A 95 -7.99 -24.42 -1.25
C LEU A 95 -8.04 -24.89 -2.71
N THR A 96 -8.70 -24.13 -3.58
CA THR A 96 -8.95 -24.52 -4.98
C THR A 96 -7.98 -23.86 -5.96
N GLY A 97 -7.33 -22.74 -5.57
CA GLY A 97 -6.55 -21.88 -6.46
C GLY A 97 -7.40 -20.96 -7.34
N GLY A 98 -8.74 -21.01 -7.22
CA GLY A 98 -9.67 -20.09 -7.87
C GLY A 98 -9.87 -18.81 -7.04
N PHE A 99 -11.06 -18.20 -7.14
CA PHE A 99 -11.41 -16.96 -6.46
C PHE A 99 -12.62 -17.13 -5.55
N LEU A 100 -12.75 -16.24 -4.54
CA LEU A 100 -13.82 -16.19 -3.57
C LEU A 100 -14.84 -15.08 -3.84
N ASP A 101 -14.71 -14.35 -4.95
CA ASP A 101 -15.50 -13.15 -5.25
C ASP A 101 -17.02 -13.39 -5.20
N CYS A 102 -17.47 -14.60 -5.55
CA CYS A 102 -18.87 -14.99 -5.52
C CYS A 102 -19.33 -15.59 -4.19
N MET A 103 -18.49 -15.57 -3.17
CA MET A 103 -18.89 -15.94 -1.81
C MET A 103 -19.97 -14.98 -1.30
N ASN A 104 -21.02 -15.50 -0.72
CA ASN A 104 -22.13 -14.72 -0.20
C ASN A 104 -22.24 -14.82 1.31
N PHE A 105 -22.74 -13.76 1.92
CA PHE A 105 -23.08 -13.69 3.34
C PHE A 105 -24.58 -13.38 3.49
N THR A 106 -25.31 -14.26 4.11
CA THR A 106 -26.70 -13.99 4.51
C THR A 106 -26.70 -13.44 5.92
N ILE A 107 -27.12 -12.20 6.07
CA ILE A 107 -27.16 -11.45 7.31
C ILE A 107 -28.56 -11.58 7.90
N THR A 108 -28.62 -11.86 9.20
CA THR A 108 -29.84 -11.84 9.97
C THR A 108 -29.65 -10.99 11.22
N LYS A 109 -30.67 -10.23 11.58
CA LYS A 109 -30.67 -9.37 12.77
C LYS A 109 -31.72 -9.89 13.76
N ASP A 110 -31.27 -10.18 14.97
CA ASP A 110 -32.16 -10.49 16.10
C ASP A 110 -31.94 -9.47 17.21
N LEU A 111 -32.95 -8.61 17.44
CA LEU A 111 -32.85 -7.42 18.30
C LEU A 111 -31.70 -6.52 17.83
N ASP A 112 -30.64 -6.42 18.63
CA ASP A 112 -29.43 -5.63 18.31
C ASP A 112 -28.25 -6.49 17.87
N ASN A 113 -28.44 -7.82 17.74
CA ASN A 113 -27.37 -8.74 17.35
C ASN A 113 -27.43 -9.09 15.88
N TYR A 114 -26.34 -8.82 15.17
CA TYR A 114 -26.16 -9.24 13.79
C TYR A 114 -25.46 -10.60 13.74
N THR A 115 -25.96 -11.50 12.92
CA THR A 115 -25.32 -12.78 12.60
C THR A 115 -25.20 -12.93 11.10
N ALA A 116 -24.15 -13.63 10.65
CA ALA A 116 -23.94 -13.92 9.24
C ALA A 116 -23.64 -15.40 9.04
N THR A 117 -24.34 -16.01 8.10
CA THR A 117 -23.98 -17.30 7.51
C THR A 117 -23.29 -17.04 6.16
N TYR A 118 -22.61 -18.02 5.60
CA TYR A 118 -21.91 -17.84 4.33
C TYR A 118 -22.14 -19.02 3.39
N ASP A 119 -22.04 -18.73 2.08
CA ASP A 119 -22.01 -19.70 1.00
C ASP A 119 -20.79 -19.40 0.13
N LEU A 120 -19.92 -20.41 -0.05
CA LEU A 120 -18.68 -20.27 -0.85
C LEU A 120 -18.96 -20.23 -2.36
N GLU A 121 -20.05 -20.84 -2.81
CA GLU A 121 -20.45 -20.97 -4.20
C GLU A 121 -21.68 -20.12 -4.53
N GLY A 122 -21.84 -19.02 -3.80
CA GLY A 122 -22.95 -18.10 -4.00
C GLY A 122 -22.93 -17.45 -5.38
N SER A 123 -24.02 -16.77 -5.72
CA SER A 123 -24.13 -16.06 -6.99
C SER A 123 -23.36 -14.74 -6.97
N CYS A 124 -22.52 -14.51 -7.96
CA CYS A 124 -21.91 -13.19 -8.21
C CYS A 124 -22.95 -12.14 -8.63
N ASP A 125 -24.16 -12.57 -9.03
CA ASP A 125 -25.22 -11.70 -9.55
C ASP A 125 -26.02 -11.00 -8.43
N LEU A 126 -25.74 -11.32 -7.16
CA LEU A 126 -26.31 -10.63 -6.00
C LEU A 126 -25.68 -9.25 -5.75
N VAL A 127 -24.84 -8.80 -6.64
CA VAL A 127 -24.35 -7.42 -6.67
C VAL A 127 -25.49 -6.58 -7.22
N ASP A 128 -25.91 -5.61 -6.45
CA ASP A 128 -26.82 -4.57 -6.89
C ASP A 128 -26.40 -4.05 -8.28
N GLN A 129 -27.21 -4.34 -9.29
CA GLN A 129 -26.90 -4.06 -10.69
C GLN A 129 -26.79 -2.56 -10.98
N GLU A 130 -27.15 -1.70 -10.03
CA GLU A 130 -27.23 -0.27 -10.22
C GLU A 130 -25.95 0.50 -9.82
N THR A 131 -25.04 -0.11 -9.09
CA THR A 131 -23.80 0.57 -8.68
C THR A 131 -22.58 0.00 -9.38
N THR A 132 -22.36 0.39 -10.61
CA THR A 132 -21.04 0.30 -11.22
C THR A 132 -20.14 1.31 -10.49
N MET A 133 -19.47 0.86 -9.44
CA MET A 133 -18.54 1.67 -8.65
C MET A 133 -17.31 2.12 -9.45
N GLU A 134 -17.17 1.70 -10.69
CA GLU A 134 -16.26 2.23 -11.69
C GLU A 134 -16.49 3.73 -11.97
N GLU A 135 -17.67 4.23 -11.62
CA GLU A 135 -18.01 5.64 -11.79
C GLU A 135 -17.38 6.57 -10.73
N ILE A 136 -16.82 6.02 -9.66
CA ILE A 136 -16.20 6.82 -8.59
C ILE A 136 -14.77 6.38 -8.36
N SER A 137 -13.86 7.29 -8.54
CA SER A 137 -12.42 7.07 -8.31
C SER A 137 -11.83 8.11 -7.36
N ILE A 138 -10.75 7.72 -6.67
CA ILE A 138 -9.90 8.65 -5.93
C ILE A 138 -8.57 8.74 -6.66
N GLU A 139 -8.22 9.94 -7.08
CA GLU A 139 -6.93 10.22 -7.64
C GLU A 139 -6.09 11.07 -6.68
N LYS A 140 -4.80 10.81 -6.64
CA LYS A 140 -3.84 11.48 -5.75
C LYS A 140 -2.95 12.43 -6.54
N TYR A 141 -2.77 13.63 -6.01
CA TYR A 141 -1.93 14.66 -6.61
C TYR A 141 -1.13 15.39 -5.54
N ILE A 142 0.00 15.92 -5.94
CA ILE A 142 0.70 17.02 -5.25
C ILE A 142 0.53 18.28 -6.10
N LYS A 143 0.75 19.47 -5.51
CA LYS A 143 0.60 20.74 -6.23
C LYS A 143 1.90 21.51 -6.19
N ARG A 144 2.53 21.73 -7.36
CA ARG A 144 3.75 22.54 -7.53
C ARG A 144 3.48 23.64 -8.56
N ASP A 145 3.87 24.87 -8.25
CA ASP A 145 3.71 26.03 -9.14
C ASP A 145 2.29 26.14 -9.73
N ASN A 146 1.26 25.90 -8.90
CA ASN A 146 -0.14 25.84 -9.29
C ASN A 146 -0.53 24.68 -10.21
N THR A 147 0.36 23.74 -10.49
CA THR A 147 0.09 22.58 -11.35
C THR A 147 -0.10 21.32 -10.50
N TYR A 148 -1.16 20.58 -10.78
CA TYR A 148 -1.42 19.29 -10.16
C TYR A 148 -0.60 18.19 -10.84
N ILE A 149 0.25 17.49 -10.07
CA ILE A 149 1.08 16.37 -10.53
C ILE A 149 0.50 15.10 -9.93
N LYS A 150 0.04 14.18 -10.78
CA LYS A 150 -0.51 12.90 -10.34
C LYS A 150 0.56 12.04 -9.71
N ILE A 151 0.23 11.45 -8.56
CA ILE A 151 1.09 10.50 -7.85
C ILE A 151 0.37 9.16 -7.68
N THR A 152 1.12 8.09 -7.50
CA THR A 152 0.60 6.75 -7.21
C THR A 152 0.86 6.38 -5.75
N ASN A 153 1.97 5.71 -5.46
CA ASN A 153 2.31 5.24 -4.11
C ASN A 153 3.69 5.75 -3.65
N GLU A 154 4.16 6.82 -4.25
CA GLU A 154 5.41 7.46 -3.91
C GLU A 154 5.33 8.14 -2.53
N TRP A 155 6.46 8.26 -1.88
CA TRP A 155 6.65 9.15 -0.75
C TRP A 155 6.76 10.58 -1.25
N VAL A 156 6.13 11.51 -0.52
CA VAL A 156 6.18 12.95 -0.81
C VAL A 156 6.42 13.75 0.47
N ASN A 157 7.03 14.91 0.35
CA ASN A 157 7.20 15.86 1.45
C ASN A 157 6.24 17.06 1.37
N GLU A 158 5.22 16.94 0.53
CA GLU A 158 4.23 17.98 0.23
C GLU A 158 2.83 17.50 0.61
N PRO A 159 1.84 18.42 0.76
CA PRO A 159 0.45 18.04 0.93
C PRO A 159 -0.06 17.19 -0.23
N VAL A 160 -0.82 16.15 0.08
CA VAL A 160 -1.48 15.30 -0.92
C VAL A 160 -2.92 15.76 -1.11
N TYR A 161 -3.29 15.98 -2.36
CA TYR A 161 -4.64 16.34 -2.78
C TYR A 161 -5.35 15.08 -3.28
N LEU A 162 -6.40 14.67 -2.56
CA LEU A 162 -7.25 13.55 -2.94
C LEU A 162 -8.45 14.09 -3.71
N LEU A 163 -8.52 13.82 -5.00
CA LEU A 163 -9.62 14.19 -5.86
C LEU A 163 -10.60 13.03 -5.96
N VAL A 164 -11.82 13.24 -5.47
CA VAL A 164 -12.92 12.30 -5.68
C VAL A 164 -13.59 12.65 -7.00
N LYS A 165 -13.56 11.73 -7.93
CA LYS A 165 -14.09 11.91 -9.28
C LYS A 165 -15.27 11.00 -9.53
N PHE A 166 -16.29 11.55 -10.21
CA PHE A 166 -17.44 10.83 -10.70
C PHE A 166 -17.46 10.86 -12.23
N LEU A 167 -17.47 9.70 -12.86
CA LEU A 167 -17.65 9.61 -14.31
C LEU A 167 -19.03 10.12 -14.76
N ASN A 168 -20.03 9.98 -13.90
CA ASN A 168 -21.40 10.42 -14.20
C ASN A 168 -22.11 10.97 -12.96
N ILE A 169 -21.69 12.17 -12.52
CA ILE A 169 -22.22 12.83 -11.33
C ILE A 169 -23.74 13.05 -11.39
N ASN A 170 -24.32 13.16 -12.60
CA ASN A 170 -25.74 13.43 -12.77
C ASN A 170 -26.65 12.25 -12.38
N LYS A 171 -26.10 11.04 -12.26
CA LYS A 171 -26.85 9.88 -11.78
C LYS A 171 -27.13 9.91 -10.28
N TYR A 172 -26.34 10.64 -9.52
CA TYR A 172 -26.32 10.55 -8.07
C TYR A 172 -26.48 11.92 -7.42
N GLN A 173 -27.20 11.94 -6.31
CA GLN A 173 -27.21 13.04 -5.35
C GLN A 173 -26.33 12.63 -4.17
N VAL A 174 -25.30 13.40 -3.88
CA VAL A 174 -24.50 13.22 -2.67
C VAL A 174 -25.28 13.77 -1.48
N ILE A 175 -25.57 12.91 -0.50
CA ILE A 175 -26.29 13.26 0.72
C ILE A 175 -25.31 13.75 1.77
N ASP A 176 -24.20 13.05 1.91
CA ASP A 176 -23.13 13.37 2.84
C ASP A 176 -21.80 12.82 2.33
N ASP A 177 -20.71 13.52 2.66
CA ASP A 177 -19.34 13.15 2.33
C ASP A 177 -18.46 13.27 3.57
N ASN A 178 -17.77 12.20 3.92
CA ASN A 178 -16.88 12.15 5.07
C ASN A 178 -15.52 11.58 4.70
N PHE A 179 -14.46 12.27 5.14
CA PHE A 179 -13.09 11.80 5.07
C PHE A 179 -12.63 11.44 6.47
N ASN A 180 -12.42 10.14 6.68
CA ASN A 180 -11.90 9.63 7.93
C ASN A 180 -10.43 9.23 7.74
N TYR A 181 -9.55 9.87 8.50
CA TYR A 181 -8.17 9.47 8.59
C TYR A 181 -7.62 9.70 9.99
N THR A 182 -6.65 8.91 10.39
CA THR A 182 -6.03 8.99 11.70
C THR A 182 -4.62 9.54 11.56
N ILE A 183 -4.35 10.69 12.16
CA ILE A 183 -3.00 11.27 12.26
C ILE A 183 -2.59 11.27 13.73
N GLY A 184 -1.44 10.66 14.05
CA GLY A 184 -0.89 10.65 15.41
C GLY A 184 -1.84 10.07 16.47
N GLY A 185 -2.68 9.10 16.09
CA GLY A 185 -3.67 8.47 16.97
C GLY A 185 -5.00 9.22 17.09
N ASN A 186 -5.13 10.39 16.49
CA ASN A 186 -6.37 11.16 16.47
C ASN A 186 -7.15 10.94 15.17
N GLU A 187 -8.36 10.47 15.29
CA GLU A 187 -9.28 10.35 14.16
C GLU A 187 -9.76 11.74 13.73
N THR A 188 -9.67 12.03 12.45
CA THR A 188 -10.05 13.31 11.89
C THR A 188 -11.14 13.10 10.86
N ASN A 189 -12.29 13.76 11.07
CA ASN A 189 -13.37 13.84 10.09
C ASN A 189 -13.33 15.21 9.43
N LYS A 190 -13.16 15.26 8.12
CA LYS A 190 -13.18 16.52 7.36
C LYS A 190 -14.12 16.40 6.18
N LYS A 191 -14.79 17.52 5.84
CA LYS A 191 -15.48 17.68 4.56
C LYS A 191 -14.50 18.18 3.51
N GLY A 192 -14.60 17.66 2.29
CA GLY A 192 -13.81 18.12 1.15
C GLY A 192 -14.26 19.50 0.65
N ILE A 193 -13.39 20.15 -0.10
CA ILE A 193 -13.70 21.37 -0.83
C ILE A 193 -14.32 20.95 -2.17
N TYR A 194 -15.52 21.42 -2.46
CA TYR A 194 -16.15 21.14 -3.77
C TYR A 194 -15.30 21.70 -4.91
N CYS A 195 -15.05 20.90 -5.93
CA CYS A 195 -14.22 21.29 -7.07
C CYS A 195 -14.81 22.50 -7.83
N SER A 196 -16.14 22.66 -7.81
CA SER A 196 -16.82 23.84 -8.35
C SER A 196 -16.41 25.15 -7.68
N ASN A 197 -15.86 25.09 -6.47
CA ASN A 197 -15.39 26.26 -5.71
C ASN A 197 -13.90 26.55 -5.91
N LEU A 198 -13.21 25.72 -6.71
CA LEU A 198 -11.81 25.93 -7.06
C LEU A 198 -11.72 26.78 -8.33
N THR A 199 -10.84 27.76 -8.30
CA THR A 199 -10.60 28.68 -9.43
C THR A 199 -9.52 28.19 -10.38
N ASP A 200 -8.94 27.02 -10.12
CA ASP A 200 -7.88 26.45 -10.93
C ASP A 200 -8.46 25.87 -12.23
N ASN A 201 -8.01 26.36 -13.37
CA ASN A 201 -8.42 25.90 -14.71
C ASN A 201 -7.69 24.63 -15.18
N ASP A 202 -7.07 23.89 -14.27
CA ASP A 202 -6.25 22.74 -14.61
C ASP A 202 -7.07 21.47 -14.85
N ASN A 203 -6.66 20.71 -15.84
CA ASN A 203 -7.26 19.47 -16.35
C ASN A 203 -7.59 18.36 -15.31
N PRO A 204 -6.93 18.23 -14.13
CA PRO A 204 -7.30 17.18 -13.16
C PRO A 204 -8.67 17.41 -12.51
N LEU A 205 -9.26 18.61 -12.60
CA LEU A 205 -10.58 18.92 -12.01
C LEU A 205 -11.75 18.42 -12.85
N GLU A 206 -11.52 17.91 -14.05
CA GLU A 206 -12.56 17.29 -14.87
C GLU A 206 -13.21 16.11 -14.12
N ASN A 207 -14.54 16.09 -14.04
CA ASN A 207 -15.33 15.10 -13.30
C ASN A 207 -15.02 15.05 -11.79
N CYS A 208 -14.36 16.06 -11.25
CA CYS A 208 -14.04 16.16 -9.83
C CYS A 208 -15.27 16.63 -9.05
N TYR A 209 -15.62 15.90 -7.99
CA TYR A 209 -16.67 16.29 -7.05
C TYR A 209 -16.10 17.14 -5.92
N ASN A 210 -15.10 16.61 -5.20
CA ASN A 210 -14.45 17.34 -4.13
C ASN A 210 -12.96 16.99 -4.03
N VAL A 211 -12.22 17.92 -3.41
CA VAL A 211 -10.80 17.78 -3.10
C VAL A 211 -10.63 17.73 -1.60
N ASN A 212 -9.85 16.79 -1.12
CA ASN A 212 -9.43 16.71 0.26
C ASN A 212 -7.93 16.84 0.34
N ILE A 213 -7.48 17.70 1.25
CA ILE A 213 -6.05 17.96 1.42
C ILE A 213 -5.59 17.23 2.66
N VAL A 214 -4.66 16.31 2.47
CA VAL A 214 -3.95 15.62 3.53
C VAL A 214 -2.60 16.28 3.71
N ASP A 215 -2.43 16.95 4.82
CA ASP A 215 -1.18 17.59 5.21
C ASP A 215 -0.86 17.23 6.66
N THR A 216 0.39 16.87 6.90
CA THR A 216 0.86 16.50 8.24
C THR A 216 2.35 16.77 8.37
N ASN A 217 2.76 17.13 9.58
CA ASN A 217 4.18 17.25 9.95
C ASN A 217 4.75 15.93 10.50
N TYR A 218 3.92 14.89 10.58
CA TYR A 218 4.34 13.57 11.00
C TYR A 218 4.59 12.69 9.78
N ILE A 219 5.43 11.67 9.94
CA ILE A 219 5.56 10.59 8.97
C ILE A 219 4.22 9.88 8.90
N TYR A 220 3.62 9.86 7.72
CA TYR A 220 2.32 9.24 7.49
C TYR A 220 2.43 8.19 6.38
N ASN A 221 2.06 6.95 6.69
CA ASN A 221 2.04 5.83 5.74
C ASN A 221 0.83 4.94 6.06
N ASN A 222 -0.36 5.44 5.72
CA ASN A 222 -1.60 4.74 6.01
C ASN A 222 -2.65 5.00 4.93
N ASN A 223 -3.65 4.12 4.88
CA ASN A 223 -4.84 4.33 4.08
C ASN A 223 -5.72 5.43 4.68
N ILE A 224 -6.24 6.26 3.79
CA ILE A 224 -7.33 7.18 4.09
C ILE A 224 -8.61 6.62 3.51
N LYS A 225 -9.65 6.54 4.32
CA LYS A 225 -10.96 6.07 3.91
C LYS A 225 -11.85 7.26 3.57
N VAL A 226 -12.36 7.28 2.35
CA VAL A 226 -13.38 8.22 1.88
C VAL A 226 -14.72 7.51 1.93
N ARG A 227 -15.69 8.09 2.63
CA ARG A 227 -17.05 7.60 2.72
C ARG A 227 -18.01 8.62 2.16
N MET A 228 -18.96 8.20 1.34
CA MET A 228 -19.98 9.06 0.75
C MET A 228 -21.33 8.35 0.80
N ASN A 229 -22.34 9.09 1.27
CA ASN A 229 -23.72 8.67 1.19
C ASN A 229 -24.34 9.27 -0.07
N LEU A 230 -24.83 8.43 -0.94
CA LEU A 230 -25.38 8.78 -2.24
C LEU A 230 -26.84 8.37 -2.33
N LYS A 231 -27.58 9.04 -3.18
CA LYS A 231 -28.94 8.68 -3.57
C LYS A 231 -29.03 8.68 -5.08
N ASN A 232 -29.70 7.68 -5.64
CA ASN A 232 -29.91 7.61 -7.08
C ASN A 232 -30.95 8.66 -7.52
N ASN A 233 -30.64 9.44 -8.57
CA ASN A 233 -31.56 10.42 -9.14
C ASN A 233 -32.71 9.79 -9.96
N ALA A 234 -32.62 8.49 -10.31
CA ALA A 234 -33.57 7.81 -11.19
C ALA A 234 -34.89 7.35 -10.50
N GLY A 235 -35.21 7.89 -9.32
CA GLY A 235 -36.52 7.68 -8.69
C GLY A 235 -36.57 6.59 -7.62
N ASP A 236 -35.51 5.85 -7.39
CA ASP A 236 -35.36 5.00 -6.24
C ASP A 236 -34.83 5.82 -5.07
N ASN A 237 -35.63 5.93 -4.01
CA ASN A 237 -35.31 6.77 -2.85
C ASN A 237 -34.31 6.12 -1.87
N LYS A 238 -33.70 5.02 -2.25
CA LYS A 238 -32.70 4.34 -1.40
C LYS A 238 -31.40 5.10 -1.40
N ALA A 239 -30.94 5.48 -0.22
CA ALA A 239 -29.59 5.94 0.00
C ALA A 239 -28.64 4.73 0.05
N PHE A 240 -27.46 4.89 -0.50
CA PHE A 240 -26.39 3.88 -0.41
C PHE A 240 -25.07 4.56 -0.09
N LYS A 241 -24.18 3.83 0.52
CA LYS A 241 -22.90 4.30 0.99
C LYS A 241 -21.77 3.73 0.15
N ILE A 242 -20.87 4.59 -0.27
CA ILE A 242 -19.63 4.19 -0.95
C ILE A 242 -18.46 4.45 -0.03
N SER A 243 -17.53 3.51 0.00
CA SER A 243 -16.25 3.64 0.68
C SER A 243 -15.12 3.36 -0.30
N ARG A 244 -14.09 4.24 -0.29
CA ARG A 244 -12.86 4.08 -1.05
C ARG A 244 -11.67 4.35 -0.16
N GLU A 245 -10.60 3.61 -0.36
CA GLU A 245 -9.34 3.82 0.34
C GLU A 245 -8.25 4.31 -0.60
N ALA A 246 -7.39 5.18 -0.08
CA ALA A 246 -6.20 5.65 -0.77
C ALA A 246 -5.00 5.58 0.16
N LEU A 247 -3.96 4.84 -0.24
CA LEU A 247 -2.69 4.83 0.49
C LEU A 247 -1.98 6.16 0.30
N ILE A 248 -1.67 6.84 1.40
CA ILE A 248 -0.96 8.11 1.44
C ILE A 248 0.37 7.91 2.16
N LYS A 249 1.43 8.45 1.57
CA LYS A 249 2.79 8.42 2.12
C LYS A 249 3.35 9.83 2.14
N ILE A 250 3.41 10.43 3.32
CA ILE A 250 3.99 11.76 3.55
C ILE A 250 5.14 11.64 4.53
N ASP A 251 6.27 12.23 4.18
CA ASP A 251 7.43 12.37 5.04
C ASP A 251 8.03 13.76 4.85
N LYS A 252 8.02 14.57 5.91
CA LYS A 252 8.63 15.90 5.95
C LYS A 252 9.84 15.96 6.87
N ALA A 253 10.21 14.82 7.45
CA ALA A 253 11.38 14.75 8.31
C ALA A 253 12.66 14.83 7.46
N LEU A 254 13.61 15.64 7.91
CA LEU A 254 14.90 15.67 7.23
C LEU A 254 15.72 14.45 7.64
N PRO A 255 16.34 13.74 6.69
CA PRO A 255 17.31 12.71 7.01
C PRO A 255 18.58 13.33 7.62
N THR A 256 19.40 12.52 8.22
CA THR A 256 20.71 12.92 8.74
C THR A 256 21.82 12.18 8.01
N VAL A 257 22.99 12.81 7.89
CA VAL A 257 24.18 12.21 7.30
C VAL A 257 25.37 12.36 8.25
N THR A 258 26.19 11.34 8.36
CA THR A 258 27.47 11.36 9.04
C THR A 258 28.59 10.96 8.06
N ILE A 259 29.77 11.51 8.27
CA ILE A 259 30.92 11.30 7.41
C ILE A 259 31.94 10.46 8.18
N ASP A 260 32.35 9.34 7.59
CA ASP A 260 33.43 8.49 8.09
C ASP A 260 34.58 8.48 7.10
N TYR A 261 35.79 8.79 7.56
CA TYR A 261 36.98 8.84 6.74
C TYR A 261 38.25 8.60 7.55
N ASP A 262 39.31 8.17 6.86
CA ASP A 262 40.65 8.00 7.44
C ASP A 262 41.39 9.33 7.41
N ASN A 263 41.84 9.82 8.57
CA ASN A 263 42.57 11.09 8.72
C ASN A 263 44.07 10.91 8.68
N ARG A 264 44.62 9.72 8.32
CA ARG A 264 46.07 9.54 8.14
C ARG A 264 46.56 10.20 6.86
N TYR A 265 47.78 10.66 6.90
CA TYR A 265 48.46 11.22 5.70
C TYR A 265 48.56 10.16 4.58
N THR A 266 48.28 10.60 3.36
CA THR A 266 48.34 9.75 2.18
C THR A 266 48.86 10.54 0.98
N THR A 267 49.54 9.86 0.05
CA THR A 267 49.92 10.42 -1.27
C THR A 267 48.86 10.13 -2.33
N GLY A 268 47.73 9.58 -1.95
CA GLY A 268 46.65 9.21 -2.85
C GLY A 268 45.32 9.87 -2.45
N SER A 269 44.25 9.23 -2.76
CA SER A 269 42.91 9.69 -2.36
C SER A 269 42.51 9.15 -1.00
N ILE A 270 41.65 9.90 -0.31
CA ILE A 270 41.05 9.49 0.95
C ILE A 270 39.67 8.92 0.64
N LYS A 271 39.41 7.70 1.12
CA LYS A 271 38.08 7.11 1.07
C LYS A 271 37.16 7.79 2.07
N ILE A 272 36.03 8.24 1.59
CA ILE A 272 34.96 8.86 2.37
C ILE A 272 33.75 7.93 2.33
N THR A 273 33.17 7.63 3.48
CA THR A 273 31.92 6.88 3.59
C THR A 273 30.85 7.77 4.22
N LEU A 274 29.73 7.94 3.55
CA LEU A 274 28.58 8.66 4.06
C LEU A 274 27.57 7.68 4.65
N ASN A 275 27.12 7.93 5.88
CA ASN A 275 26.11 7.14 6.54
C ASN A 275 24.86 7.98 6.74
N GLY A 276 23.82 7.70 5.95
CA GLY A 276 22.52 8.36 6.05
C GLY A 276 21.60 7.63 7.01
N ASN A 277 20.79 8.38 7.75
CA ASN A 277 19.74 7.84 8.61
C ASN A 277 18.48 8.70 8.47
N ASP A 278 17.36 8.03 8.26
CA ASP A 278 16.03 8.63 8.07
C ASP A 278 15.01 8.09 9.09
N SER A 279 15.41 7.76 10.25
CA SER A 279 14.65 7.50 11.50
C SER A 279 13.17 7.08 11.30
N ASN A 280 12.89 5.97 10.60
CA ASN A 280 11.56 5.44 10.26
C ASN A 280 10.77 6.26 9.20
N GLY A 281 11.42 7.16 8.50
CA GLY A 281 10.83 7.91 7.39
C GLY A 281 10.72 7.13 6.08
N SER A 282 10.79 7.84 4.97
CA SER A 282 10.68 7.29 3.61
C SER A 282 11.88 6.43 3.20
N GLY A 283 13.00 6.55 3.91
CA GLY A 283 14.26 5.87 3.66
C GLY A 283 15.17 6.66 2.70
N ILE A 284 16.46 6.40 2.77
CA ILE A 284 17.47 7.11 1.99
C ILE A 284 17.33 6.81 0.49
N ALA A 285 17.35 7.85 -0.32
CA ALA A 285 17.35 7.79 -1.78
C ALA A 285 18.74 8.01 -2.37
N GLY A 286 19.57 8.89 -1.78
CA GLY A 286 20.88 9.17 -2.31
C GLY A 286 21.76 10.04 -1.42
N TYR A 287 23.00 10.19 -1.86
CA TYR A 287 24.06 10.92 -1.18
C TYR A 287 24.72 11.90 -2.15
N TYR A 288 25.26 12.96 -1.60
CA TYR A 288 26.11 13.91 -2.29
C TYR A 288 27.38 14.20 -1.47
N PHE A 289 28.51 14.24 -2.15
CA PHE A 289 29.78 14.64 -1.59
C PHE A 289 30.61 15.44 -2.62
N GLY A 290 31.08 16.63 -2.28
CA GLY A 290 31.86 17.47 -3.19
C GLY A 290 32.43 18.73 -2.53
N GLN A 291 33.31 19.43 -3.23
CA GLN A 291 33.87 20.70 -2.76
C GLN A 291 32.94 21.90 -2.99
N THR A 292 31.86 21.72 -3.72
CA THR A 292 30.76 22.69 -3.88
C THR A 292 29.50 22.17 -3.22
N LYS A 293 28.55 23.05 -2.93
CA LYS A 293 27.23 22.64 -2.49
C LYS A 293 26.41 22.13 -3.67
N PRO A 294 25.44 21.22 -3.45
CA PRO A 294 24.58 20.73 -4.52
C PRO A 294 23.76 21.88 -5.12
N GLU A 295 23.72 21.97 -6.45
CA GLU A 295 22.97 23.00 -7.17
C GLU A 295 21.55 22.54 -7.52
N ASN A 296 21.33 21.22 -7.65
CA ASN A 296 20.06 20.62 -8.00
C ASN A 296 19.94 19.19 -7.43
N ASP A 297 18.77 18.60 -7.59
CA ASP A 297 18.42 17.29 -7.05
C ASP A 297 18.99 16.10 -7.83
N ASP A 298 19.42 16.29 -9.07
CA ASP A 298 19.84 15.21 -9.98
C ASP A 298 21.26 14.70 -9.69
N ILE A 299 22.00 15.41 -8.83
CA ILE A 299 23.39 15.08 -8.51
C ILE A 299 23.54 14.11 -7.33
N PHE A 300 22.45 13.71 -6.67
CA PHE A 300 22.47 12.70 -5.62
C PHE A 300 22.64 11.30 -6.21
N SER A 301 23.64 10.56 -5.72
CA SER A 301 23.92 9.19 -6.12
C SER A 301 23.44 8.18 -5.08
N SER A 302 23.03 6.99 -5.49
CA SER A 302 22.77 5.88 -4.57
C SER A 302 24.06 5.34 -3.90
N GLU A 303 25.22 5.67 -4.43
CA GLU A 303 26.50 5.29 -3.83
C GLU A 303 26.81 6.19 -2.63
N ASN A 304 27.26 5.59 -1.54
CA ASN A 304 27.63 6.27 -0.30
C ASN A 304 29.15 6.29 -0.06
N ILE A 305 29.94 5.83 -1.03
CA ILE A 305 31.39 5.79 -0.96
C ILE A 305 31.96 6.75 -2.02
N TYR A 306 32.79 7.66 -1.57
CA TYR A 306 33.45 8.68 -2.40
C TYR A 306 34.94 8.68 -2.18
N ALA A 307 35.68 9.45 -2.98
CA ALA A 307 37.09 9.66 -2.84
C ALA A 307 37.41 11.18 -2.87
N ALA A 308 38.09 11.67 -1.86
CA ALA A 308 38.68 13.00 -1.88
C ALA A 308 40.09 12.91 -2.51
N HIS A 309 40.34 13.68 -3.57
CA HIS A 309 41.60 13.66 -4.34
C HIS A 309 42.47 14.88 -4.09
N SER A 310 42.00 15.84 -3.32
CA SER A 310 42.73 17.08 -3.00
C SER A 310 42.36 17.59 -1.62
N ASN A 311 43.25 18.35 -1.03
CA ASN A 311 42.98 19.07 0.20
C ASN A 311 41.92 20.16 -0.03
N GLY A 312 41.07 20.41 0.97
CA GLY A 312 40.01 21.39 0.92
C GLY A 312 38.83 21.08 1.78
N THR A 313 37.82 21.94 1.75
CA THR A 313 36.57 21.73 2.43
C THR A 313 35.59 20.95 1.51
N TYR A 314 35.01 19.91 2.04
CA TYR A 314 33.99 19.10 1.35
C TYR A 314 32.69 19.18 2.09
N TYR A 315 31.61 19.16 1.30
CA TYR A 315 30.22 19.18 1.75
C TYR A 315 29.57 17.82 1.51
N ALA A 316 28.82 17.37 2.48
CA ALA A 316 28.06 16.11 2.40
C ALA A 316 26.60 16.33 2.72
N TYR A 317 25.77 15.69 1.94
CA TYR A 317 24.31 15.68 2.12
C TYR A 317 23.76 14.28 1.83
N THR A 318 22.60 13.99 2.38
CA THR A 318 21.79 12.85 1.96
C THR A 318 20.37 13.29 1.65
N LYS A 319 19.73 12.60 0.72
CA LYS A 319 18.35 12.84 0.29
C LYS A 319 17.53 11.58 0.60
N ASP A 320 16.33 11.75 1.12
CA ASP A 320 15.38 10.66 1.32
C ASP A 320 14.48 10.42 0.09
N LYS A 321 13.63 9.40 0.13
CA LYS A 321 12.71 9.07 -0.97
C LYS A 321 11.53 10.01 -1.10
N ALA A 322 11.23 10.81 -0.07
CA ALA A 322 10.21 11.85 -0.14
C ALA A 322 10.76 13.15 -0.75
N GLY A 323 12.09 13.25 -0.90
CA GLY A 323 12.77 14.41 -1.46
C GLY A 323 13.32 15.39 -0.44
N ASN A 324 13.29 15.06 0.87
CA ASN A 324 13.91 15.91 1.88
C ASN A 324 15.42 15.74 1.84
N ILE A 325 16.15 16.86 2.02
CA ILE A 325 17.61 16.89 2.04
C ILE A 325 18.07 17.18 3.46
N SER A 326 19.11 16.47 3.92
CA SER A 326 19.69 16.64 5.24
C SER A 326 20.26 18.04 5.44
N LEU A 327 20.50 18.42 6.69
CA LEU A 327 21.36 19.55 7.00
C LEU A 327 22.77 19.26 6.49
N GLU A 328 23.48 20.33 6.15
CA GLU A 328 24.87 20.30 5.69
C GLU A 328 25.78 19.66 6.72
N GLN A 329 26.63 18.73 6.26
CA GLN A 329 27.81 18.28 6.98
C GLN A 329 29.06 18.62 6.20
N THR A 330 30.09 19.00 6.90
CA THR A 330 31.38 19.40 6.28
C THR A 330 32.55 18.68 6.92
N ILE A 331 33.55 18.39 6.11
CA ILE A 331 34.88 18.00 6.58
C ILE A 331 35.95 18.88 5.89
N THR A 332 37.07 19.08 6.58
CA THR A 332 38.28 19.63 5.97
C THR A 332 39.26 18.49 5.79
N VAL A 333 39.61 18.23 4.56
CA VAL A 333 40.69 17.32 4.17
C VAL A 333 41.95 18.13 4.05
N ASP A 334 43.01 17.82 4.82
CA ASP A 334 44.31 18.51 4.87
C ASP A 334 45.52 17.54 4.90
N ASN A 335 45.28 16.27 4.67
CA ASN A 335 46.18 15.15 4.85
C ASN A 335 46.48 14.38 3.54
N ILE A 336 46.36 15.04 2.39
CA ILE A 336 46.77 14.53 1.07
C ILE A 336 48.06 15.29 0.68
N ASP A 337 49.17 14.54 0.46
CA ASP A 337 50.46 15.09 0.03
C ASP A 337 50.57 15.18 -1.51
#